data_5edba185ce84835ba9dc51c67647348d
#
_entry.id   5edba185ce84835ba9dc51c67647348d
#
_cell.length_a   1.000
_cell.length_b   1.000
_cell.length_c   1.000
_cell.angle_alpha   90.00
_cell.angle_beta   90.00
_cell.angle_gamma   90.00
#
_symmetry.space_group_name_H-M   'P 1'
#
loop_
_entity.id
_entity.type
_entity.pdbx_description
1 polymer ?
#
loop_
_entity_poly.entity_id
_entity_poly.type
_entity_poly.pdbx_seq_one_letter_code
_entity_poly.pdbx_strand_id
1 'polypeptide(L)'
;LLDLNFQTYALVVVVNAKAWEALPSELRATLEAEAREAEAWHEQFVSDYITENIREMRAAGVEINRLPAAEEASLKLRTKEAVWGAFVGQPGISKAKLELILHEIESVEGTGWGYDTNLDSTDQ
;
A
#
# COMPACT_ATOMS: atom_id res chain seq x y z
N LEU A 1 5.27 18.13 -6.12
CA LEU A 1 4.65 16.89 -5.64
C LEU A 1 4.34 17.02 -4.16
N LEU A 2 3.20 16.51 -3.71
CA LEU A 2 2.85 16.41 -2.30
C LEU A 2 2.87 14.95 -1.88
N ASP A 3 3.72 14.62 -0.91
CA ASP A 3 3.86 13.28 -0.34
C ASP A 3 2.84 13.11 0.79
N LEU A 4 1.77 12.37 0.52
CA LEU A 4 0.65 12.20 1.44
C LEU A 4 0.43 10.75 1.90
N ASN A 5 1.02 9.78 1.22
CA ASN A 5 0.77 8.35 1.48
C ASN A 5 -0.73 8.01 1.70
N PHE A 6 -1.61 8.65 0.90
CA PHE A 6 -3.05 8.60 1.15
C PHE A 6 -3.72 7.33 0.63
N GLN A 7 -3.01 6.52 -0.13
CA GLN A 7 -3.58 5.31 -0.74
C GLN A 7 -2.56 4.18 -0.80
N THR A 8 -2.96 3.03 -0.32
CA THR A 8 -2.24 1.77 -0.48
C THR A 8 -2.98 0.92 -1.51
N TYR A 9 -2.26 0.44 -2.51
CA TYR A 9 -2.80 -0.50 -3.49
C TYR A 9 -2.40 -1.92 -3.09
N ALA A 10 -3.39 -2.78 -2.89
CA ALA A 10 -3.17 -4.21 -2.81
C ALA A 10 -3.48 -4.83 -4.19
N LEU A 11 -2.48 -5.36 -4.85
CA LEU A 11 -2.65 -6.15 -6.06
C LEU A 11 -2.78 -7.62 -5.66
N VAL A 12 -3.84 -8.26 -6.12
CA VAL A 12 -4.08 -9.67 -5.83
C VAL A 12 -4.26 -10.46 -7.11
N VAL A 13 -3.63 -11.62 -7.17
CA VAL A 13 -3.88 -12.60 -8.22
C VAL A 13 -4.90 -13.60 -7.69
N VAL A 14 -6.00 -13.76 -8.40
CA VAL A 14 -7.08 -14.67 -8.01
C VAL A 14 -7.23 -15.79 -9.03
N VAL A 15 -7.49 -16.98 -8.54
CA VAL A 15 -7.71 -18.17 -9.37
C VAL A 15 -9.07 -18.75 -9.04
N ASN A 16 -9.79 -19.24 -10.06
CA ASN A 16 -11.04 -19.96 -9.84
C ASN A 16 -10.77 -21.26 -9.06
N ALA A 17 -11.46 -21.48 -7.94
CA ALA A 17 -11.22 -22.62 -7.06
C ALA A 17 -11.35 -23.97 -7.76
N LYS A 18 -12.38 -24.15 -8.62
CA LYS A 18 -12.58 -25.40 -9.36
C LYS A 18 -11.46 -25.65 -10.38
N ALA A 19 -10.97 -24.58 -11.04
CA ALA A 19 -9.85 -24.69 -11.95
C ALA A 19 -8.57 -25.06 -11.20
N TRP A 20 -8.35 -24.46 -10.03
CA TRP A 20 -7.24 -24.77 -9.15
C TRP A 20 -7.24 -26.22 -8.67
N GLU A 21 -8.39 -26.72 -8.20
CA GLU A 21 -8.56 -28.09 -7.73
C GLU A 21 -8.36 -29.14 -8.85
N ALA A 22 -8.69 -28.76 -10.10
CA ALA A 22 -8.50 -29.62 -11.28
C ALA A 22 -7.04 -29.75 -11.73
N LEU A 23 -6.15 -28.88 -11.26
CA LEU A 23 -4.72 -28.96 -11.60
C LEU A 23 -4.05 -30.13 -10.87
N PRO A 24 -3.11 -30.84 -11.54
CA PRO A 24 -2.21 -31.78 -10.87
C PRO A 24 -1.48 -31.11 -9.70
N SER A 25 -1.24 -31.88 -8.63
CA SER A 25 -0.58 -31.36 -7.41
C SER A 25 0.78 -30.75 -7.67
N GLU A 26 1.55 -31.31 -8.60
CA GLU A 26 2.87 -30.79 -9.00
C GLU A 26 2.77 -29.41 -9.64
N LEU A 27 1.76 -29.19 -10.51
CA LEU A 27 1.56 -27.87 -11.13
C LEU A 27 1.09 -26.85 -10.11
N ARG A 28 0.24 -27.23 -9.16
CA ARG A 28 -0.15 -26.32 -8.06
C ARG A 28 1.06 -25.89 -7.24
N ALA A 29 1.91 -26.87 -6.85
CA ALA A 29 3.12 -26.56 -6.10
C ALA A 29 4.08 -25.64 -6.86
N THR A 30 4.22 -25.85 -8.18
CA THR A 30 5.02 -24.97 -9.04
C THR A 30 4.43 -23.55 -9.06
N LEU A 31 3.12 -23.42 -9.33
CA LEU A 31 2.47 -22.11 -9.37
C LEU A 31 2.57 -21.37 -8.03
N GLU A 32 2.45 -22.06 -6.91
CA GLU A 32 2.61 -21.45 -5.59
C GLU A 32 4.06 -21.00 -5.34
N ALA A 33 5.05 -21.74 -5.80
CA ALA A 33 6.45 -21.37 -5.67
C ALA A 33 6.77 -20.12 -6.51
N GLU A 34 6.35 -20.13 -7.78
CA GLU A 34 6.53 -19.01 -8.70
C GLU A 34 5.79 -17.73 -8.23
N ALA A 35 4.59 -17.90 -7.63
CA ALA A 35 3.86 -16.77 -7.07
C ALA A 35 4.63 -16.09 -5.92
N ARG A 36 5.23 -16.89 -5.01
CA ARG A 36 6.06 -16.34 -3.92
C ARG A 36 7.33 -15.66 -4.42
N GLU A 37 7.94 -16.22 -5.45
CA GLU A 37 9.11 -15.59 -6.08
C GLU A 37 8.74 -14.27 -6.76
N ALA A 38 7.60 -14.25 -7.48
CA ALA A 38 7.08 -13.04 -8.11
C ALA A 38 6.70 -11.97 -7.07
N GLU A 39 6.15 -12.36 -5.92
CA GLU A 39 5.85 -11.46 -4.80
C GLU A 39 7.12 -10.79 -4.27
N ALA A 40 8.14 -11.56 -3.96
CA ALA A 40 9.41 -11.04 -3.47
C ALA A 40 10.13 -10.16 -4.50
N TRP A 41 10.11 -10.55 -5.77
CA TRP A 41 10.64 -9.74 -6.86
C TRP A 41 9.87 -8.41 -7.02
N HIS A 42 8.53 -8.46 -6.95
CA HIS A 42 7.70 -7.27 -7.09
C HIS A 42 7.94 -6.27 -5.97
N GLU A 43 8.09 -6.72 -4.73
CA GLU A 43 8.39 -5.86 -3.59
C GLU A 43 9.69 -5.07 -3.80
N GLN A 44 10.76 -5.75 -4.20
CA GLN A 44 12.04 -5.11 -4.51
C GLN A 44 11.93 -4.18 -5.71
N PHE A 45 11.29 -4.65 -6.79
CA PHE A 45 11.11 -3.85 -8.01
C PHE A 45 10.35 -2.53 -7.73
N VAL A 46 9.27 -2.57 -6.96
CA VAL A 46 8.48 -1.37 -6.64
C VAL A 46 9.30 -0.40 -5.77
N SER A 47 10.05 -0.91 -4.80
CA SER A 47 10.93 -0.10 -3.96
C SER A 47 11.96 0.65 -4.78
N ASP A 48 12.69 -0.06 -5.65
CA ASP A 48 13.70 0.51 -6.52
C ASP A 48 13.11 1.51 -7.52
N TYR A 49 11.95 1.16 -8.11
CA TYR A 49 11.23 2.00 -9.06
C TYR A 49 10.77 3.33 -8.45
N ILE A 50 10.23 3.30 -7.23
CA ILE A 50 9.81 4.52 -6.53
C ILE A 50 11.02 5.39 -6.20
N THR A 51 12.09 4.80 -5.69
CA THR A 51 13.33 5.49 -5.37
C THR A 51 13.91 6.21 -6.58
N GLU A 52 14.00 5.50 -7.70
CA GLU A 52 14.51 6.07 -8.96
C GLU A 52 13.62 7.20 -9.48
N ASN A 53 12.31 7.02 -9.49
CA ASN A 53 11.38 8.06 -9.93
C ASN A 53 11.46 9.33 -9.07
N ILE A 54 11.60 9.20 -7.75
CA ILE A 54 11.79 10.34 -6.85
C ILE A 54 13.08 11.08 -7.18
N ARG A 55 14.16 10.35 -7.45
CA ARG A 55 15.45 10.93 -7.86
C ARG A 55 15.34 11.68 -9.19
N GLU A 56 14.69 11.08 -10.18
CA GLU A 56 14.48 11.72 -11.49
C GLU A 56 13.60 12.96 -11.40
N MET A 57 12.53 12.93 -10.59
CA MET A 57 11.67 14.10 -10.35
C MET A 57 12.46 15.25 -9.73
N ARG A 58 13.30 14.96 -8.73
CA ARG A 58 14.16 15.99 -8.12
C ARG A 58 15.17 16.56 -9.11
N ALA A 59 15.80 15.71 -9.91
CA ALA A 59 16.73 16.14 -10.96
C ALA A 59 16.05 17.02 -12.01
N ALA A 60 14.78 16.79 -12.28
CA ALA A 60 13.94 17.61 -13.15
C ALA A 60 13.40 18.90 -12.47
N GLY A 61 13.80 19.20 -11.23
CA GLY A 61 13.39 20.39 -10.48
C GLY A 61 12.01 20.29 -9.83
N VAL A 62 11.46 19.08 -9.69
CA VAL A 62 10.18 18.89 -8.97
C VAL A 62 10.43 18.95 -7.47
N GLU A 63 9.81 19.92 -6.81
CA GLU A 63 9.80 19.99 -5.35
C GLU A 63 8.88 18.92 -4.76
N ILE A 64 9.38 18.19 -3.76
CA ILE A 64 8.61 17.19 -3.00
C ILE A 64 8.34 17.79 -1.63
N ASN A 65 7.07 18.09 -1.38
CA ASN A 65 6.62 18.72 -0.15
C ASN A 65 5.87 17.73 0.73
N ARG A 66 6.03 17.86 2.04
CA ARG A 66 5.26 17.14 3.04
C ARG A 66 4.36 18.09 3.80
N LEU A 67 3.21 17.61 4.22
CA LEU A 67 2.36 18.39 5.12
C LEU A 67 2.99 18.45 6.52
N PRO A 68 2.86 19.59 7.22
CA PRO A 68 3.09 19.62 8.65
C PRO A 68 2.21 18.57 9.36
N ALA A 69 2.73 17.94 10.40
CA ALA A 69 2.04 16.85 11.10
C ALA A 69 0.60 17.21 11.56
N ALA A 70 0.39 18.46 11.97
CA ALA A 70 -0.94 18.94 12.36
C ALA A 70 -1.92 19.03 11.18
N GLU A 71 -1.46 19.39 10.00
CA GLU A 71 -2.28 19.45 8.79
C GLU A 71 -2.58 18.05 8.27
N GLU A 72 -1.60 17.15 8.32
CA GLU A 72 -1.79 15.73 7.98
C GLU A 72 -2.83 15.07 8.89
N ALA A 73 -2.73 15.27 10.21
CA ALA A 73 -3.71 14.77 11.18
C ALA A 73 -5.12 15.33 10.92
N SER A 74 -5.22 16.63 10.60
CA SER A 74 -6.49 17.26 10.25
C SER A 74 -7.08 16.68 8.96
N LEU A 75 -6.24 16.43 7.94
CA LEU A 75 -6.67 15.83 6.69
C LEU A 75 -7.16 14.38 6.91
N LYS A 76 -6.43 13.58 7.69
CA LYS A 76 -6.81 12.21 8.07
C LYS A 76 -8.18 12.19 8.76
N LEU A 77 -8.39 13.08 9.74
CA LEU A 77 -9.66 13.17 10.45
C LEU A 77 -10.82 13.53 9.51
N ARG A 78 -10.66 14.54 8.68
CA ARG A 78 -11.68 14.96 7.71
C ARG A 78 -12.00 13.86 6.70
N THR A 79 -10.99 13.14 6.24
CA THR A 79 -11.18 12.00 5.33
C THR A 79 -11.94 10.86 6.02
N LYS A 80 -11.58 10.56 7.27
CA LYS A 80 -12.28 9.56 8.09
C LYS A 80 -13.76 9.90 8.21
N GLU A 81 -14.10 11.14 8.55
CA GLU A 81 -15.49 11.57 8.71
C GLU A 81 -16.28 11.57 7.38
N ALA A 82 -15.69 12.14 6.32
CA ALA A 82 -16.40 12.33 5.06
C ALA A 82 -16.51 11.06 4.22
N VAL A 83 -15.44 10.25 4.15
CA VAL A 83 -15.35 9.09 3.26
C VAL A 83 -15.80 7.82 3.96
N TRP A 84 -15.27 7.55 5.14
CA TRP A 84 -15.51 6.28 5.83
C TRP A 84 -16.96 6.22 6.37
N GLY A 85 -17.49 7.36 6.82
CA GLY A 85 -18.91 7.46 7.21
C GLY A 85 -19.87 7.09 6.07
N ALA A 86 -19.51 7.41 4.83
CA ALA A 86 -20.30 7.08 3.65
C ALA A 86 -20.26 5.58 3.27
N PHE A 87 -19.22 4.85 3.70
CA PHE A 87 -19.12 3.40 3.47
C PHE A 87 -19.86 2.55 4.49
N VAL A 88 -20.10 3.08 5.69
CA VAL A 88 -20.83 2.36 6.74
C VAL A 88 -22.28 2.14 6.31
N GLY A 89 -22.71 0.90 6.30
CA GLY A 89 -24.06 0.52 5.89
C GLY A 89 -24.24 0.18 4.42
N GLN A 90 -23.18 0.28 3.60
CA GLN A 90 -23.24 -0.27 2.24
C GLN A 90 -23.22 -1.81 2.27
N PRO A 91 -23.83 -2.49 1.27
CA PRO A 91 -23.84 -3.94 1.19
C PRO A 91 -22.41 -4.52 1.29
N GLY A 92 -22.19 -5.40 2.26
CA GLY A 92 -20.90 -6.06 2.48
C GLY A 92 -19.94 -5.32 3.42
N ILE A 93 -20.23 -4.06 3.81
CA ILE A 93 -19.42 -3.28 4.73
C ILE A 93 -20.21 -3.03 6.01
N SER A 94 -19.87 -3.75 7.07
CA SER A 94 -20.41 -3.50 8.40
C SER A 94 -19.48 -2.56 9.19
N LYS A 95 -20.07 -1.83 10.14
CA LYS A 95 -19.30 -0.98 11.06
C LYS A 95 -18.20 -1.77 11.79
N ALA A 96 -18.50 -2.99 12.23
CA ALA A 96 -17.53 -3.85 12.90
C ALA A 96 -16.34 -4.23 12.01
N LYS A 97 -16.56 -4.51 10.72
CA LYS A 97 -15.47 -4.76 9.76
C LYS A 97 -14.63 -3.53 9.53
N LEU A 98 -15.25 -2.35 9.45
CA LEU A 98 -14.53 -1.11 9.29
C LEU A 98 -13.67 -0.79 10.52
N GLU A 99 -14.23 -0.97 11.73
CA GLU A 99 -13.49 -0.77 12.98
C GLU A 99 -12.30 -1.73 13.10
N LEU A 100 -12.46 -2.98 12.66
CA LEU A 100 -11.36 -3.94 12.61
C LEU A 100 -10.25 -3.46 11.66
N ILE A 101 -10.58 -3.04 10.44
CA ILE A 101 -9.62 -2.53 9.47
C ILE A 101 -8.90 -1.29 10.01
N LEU A 102 -9.62 -0.37 10.63
CA LEU A 102 -9.05 0.82 11.24
C LEU A 102 -8.07 0.49 12.36
N HIS A 103 -8.44 -0.46 13.21
CA HIS A 103 -7.58 -0.92 14.29
C HIS A 103 -6.28 -1.54 13.75
N GLU A 104 -6.37 -2.36 12.70
CA GLU A 104 -5.18 -2.93 12.05
C GLU A 104 -4.30 -1.84 11.43
N ILE A 105 -4.88 -0.86 10.75
CA ILE A 105 -4.13 0.29 10.19
C ILE A 105 -3.44 1.07 11.29
N GLU A 106 -4.14 1.40 12.38
CA GLU A 106 -3.59 2.12 13.53
C GLU A 106 -2.46 1.31 14.21
N SER A 107 -2.55 -0.02 14.21
CA SER A 107 -1.53 -0.90 14.79
C SER A 107 -0.20 -0.90 14.02
N VAL A 108 -0.25 -0.63 12.71
CA VAL A 108 0.94 -0.56 11.84
C VAL A 108 1.41 0.88 11.59
N GLU A 109 0.60 1.89 11.93
CA GLU A 109 1.04 3.30 11.90
C GLU A 109 2.22 3.50 12.87
N GLY A 110 3.37 3.87 12.35
CA GLY A 110 4.61 4.01 13.11
C GLY A 110 5.56 2.81 13.07
N THR A 111 5.20 1.71 12.42
CA THR A 111 6.11 0.56 12.21
C THR A 111 7.08 0.74 11.05
N GLY A 112 7.04 1.89 10.37
CA GLY A 112 7.90 2.16 9.22
C GLY A 112 7.41 1.52 7.91
N TRP A 113 6.18 1.06 7.87
CA TRP A 113 5.52 0.65 6.63
C TRP A 113 5.23 1.88 5.77
N GLY A 114 6.12 2.17 4.89
CA GLY A 114 6.08 3.25 3.92
C GLY A 114 7.44 3.34 3.25
N TYR A 115 7.48 3.75 2.01
CA TYR A 115 8.74 4.02 1.34
C TYR A 115 9.40 5.20 2.05
N ASP A 116 10.64 5.03 2.50
CA ASP A 116 11.42 6.12 3.06
C ASP A 116 11.73 7.12 1.95
N THR A 117 10.95 8.20 1.92
CA THR A 117 11.20 9.32 1.02
C THR A 117 12.32 10.23 1.51
N ASN A 118 12.94 9.93 2.67
CA ASN A 118 14.13 10.60 3.18
C ASN A 118 15.41 10.15 2.44
N LEU A 119 15.44 10.27 1.13
CA LEU A 119 16.65 10.01 0.34
C LEU A 119 17.77 11.06 0.58
N ASP A 120 17.56 11.99 1.51
CA ASP A 120 18.55 13.03 1.84
C ASP A 120 19.70 12.55 2.74
N SER A 121 19.66 11.30 3.25
CA SER A 121 20.64 10.84 4.22
C SER A 121 21.79 10.01 3.67
N THR A 122 21.86 9.77 2.36
CA THR A 122 22.86 8.88 1.76
C THR A 122 23.84 9.52 0.78
N ASP A 123 23.79 10.84 0.56
CA ASP A 123 24.79 11.56 -0.21
C ASP A 123 25.63 12.48 0.70
N GLN A 124 26.49 11.89 1.54
CA GLN A 124 27.72 12.49 2.05
C GLN A 124 28.90 11.56 1.82
#